data_5087f04a6592575377a645f4be36dbc0
#
_entry.id   5087f04a6592575377a645f4be36dbc0
#
_cell.length_a   1.000
_cell.length_b   1.000
_cell.length_c   1.000
_cell.angle_alpha   90.00
_cell.angle_beta   90.00
_cell.angle_gamma   90.00
#
_symmetry.space_group_name_H-M   'P 1'
#
loop_
_entity.id
_entity.type
_entity.pdbx_description
1 polymer ?
#
loop_
_entity_poly.entity_id
_entity_poly.type
_entity_poly.pdbx_seq_one_letter_code
_entity_poly.pdbx_strand_id
1 'polypeptide(L)'
;MLFSEAERSLADFAEKHGIPVAETQAGKSAMPIKHPCYMGSIGVTGSSAANALAQEADVVLAIGTRLQDFTTGSRALFRAEGRKIINLNTQAFDAFKHGGLALIADAKAGLAALDKGLGDYAAPGAWQKQAAAMRKTWAAEHAAAT
;
A
#
# COMPACT_ATOMS: atom_id res chain seq x y z
N MET A 1 3.52 -10.47 -4.02
CA MET A 1 2.40 -10.36 -4.97
C MET A 1 2.59 -11.33 -6.14
N LEU A 2 3.60 -11.14 -7.00
CA LEU A 2 3.84 -11.97 -8.19
C LEU A 2 3.94 -13.47 -7.89
N PHE A 3 4.66 -13.88 -6.87
CA PHE A 3 4.77 -15.30 -6.49
C PHE A 3 3.46 -15.94 -6.03
N SER A 4 2.54 -15.14 -5.53
CA SER A 4 1.22 -15.61 -5.07
C SER A 4 0.13 -15.43 -6.13
N GLU A 5 0.48 -14.91 -7.30
CA GLU A 5 -0.48 -14.55 -8.37
C GLU A 5 -1.68 -13.74 -7.79
N ALA A 6 -1.36 -12.75 -6.96
CA ALA A 6 -2.35 -12.00 -6.18
C ALA A 6 -2.63 -10.59 -6.72
N GLU A 7 -2.14 -10.25 -7.91
CA GLU A 7 -2.26 -8.90 -8.50
C GLU A 7 -3.72 -8.51 -8.69
N ARG A 8 -4.52 -9.42 -9.25
CA ARG A 8 -5.95 -9.19 -9.44
C ARG A 8 -6.68 -9.09 -8.11
N SER A 9 -6.36 -9.97 -7.17
CA SER A 9 -6.96 -9.93 -5.82
C SER A 9 -6.64 -8.63 -5.09
N LEU A 10 -5.42 -8.07 -5.28
CA LEU A 10 -5.05 -6.78 -4.73
C LEU A 10 -5.85 -5.64 -5.38
N ALA A 11 -6.00 -5.66 -6.70
CA ALA A 11 -6.75 -4.63 -7.42
C ALA A 11 -8.22 -4.62 -6.99
N ASP A 12 -8.88 -5.78 -6.99
CA ASP A 12 -10.27 -5.94 -6.59
C ASP A 12 -10.47 -5.51 -5.11
N PHE A 13 -9.57 -5.91 -4.21
CA PHE A 13 -9.59 -5.53 -2.80
C PHE A 13 -9.44 -4.00 -2.61
N ALA A 14 -8.47 -3.41 -3.28
CA ALA A 14 -8.22 -1.97 -3.20
C ALA A 14 -9.40 -1.15 -3.71
N GLU A 15 -9.99 -1.55 -4.83
CA GLU A 15 -11.15 -0.88 -5.42
C GLU A 15 -12.39 -0.99 -4.53
N LYS A 16 -12.71 -2.20 -4.07
CA LYS A 16 -13.86 -2.46 -3.19
C LYS A 16 -13.81 -1.65 -1.91
N HIS A 17 -12.64 -1.60 -1.28
CA HIS A 17 -12.47 -0.94 0.01
C HIS A 17 -11.98 0.51 -0.09
N GLY A 18 -11.77 1.05 -1.30
CA GLY A 18 -11.30 2.42 -1.51
C GLY A 18 -9.91 2.70 -0.93
N ILE A 19 -9.00 1.71 -0.99
CA ILE A 19 -7.68 1.77 -0.38
C ILE A 19 -6.62 2.14 -1.42
N PRO A 20 -5.88 3.25 -1.26
CA PRO A 20 -4.78 3.58 -2.16
C PRO A 20 -3.62 2.59 -2.00
N VAL A 21 -2.98 2.24 -3.12
CA VAL A 21 -1.90 1.25 -3.18
C VAL A 21 -0.64 1.87 -3.75
N ALA A 22 0.47 1.69 -3.03
CA ALA A 22 1.79 2.05 -3.49
C ALA A 22 2.68 0.80 -3.61
N GLU A 23 3.54 0.77 -4.60
CA GLU A 23 4.45 -0.33 -4.86
C GLU A 23 5.83 -0.05 -4.29
N THR A 24 6.46 -1.06 -3.68
CA THR A 24 7.90 -1.01 -3.42
C THR A 24 8.67 -1.22 -4.73
N GLN A 25 9.95 -0.88 -4.77
CA GLN A 25 10.78 -1.14 -5.96
C GLN A 25 10.75 -2.62 -6.39
N ALA A 26 10.87 -3.53 -5.42
CA ALA A 26 10.80 -4.98 -5.68
C ALA A 26 9.38 -5.46 -5.99
N GLY A 27 8.37 -4.70 -5.63
CA GLY A 27 6.95 -4.99 -5.86
C GLY A 27 6.38 -4.35 -7.12
N LYS A 28 7.21 -3.78 -7.98
CA LYS A 28 6.79 -3.14 -9.22
C LYS A 28 5.97 -4.11 -10.09
N SER A 29 4.89 -3.60 -10.67
CA SER A 29 3.91 -4.35 -11.48
C SER A 29 2.92 -5.20 -10.66
N ALA A 30 2.83 -4.99 -9.34
CA ALA A 30 1.79 -5.62 -8.52
C ALA A 30 0.39 -5.06 -8.80
N MET A 31 0.29 -3.86 -9.39
CA MET A 31 -0.97 -3.22 -9.76
C MET A 31 -0.85 -2.52 -11.13
N PRO A 32 -1.88 -2.55 -11.98
CA PRO A 32 -1.87 -1.79 -13.23
C PRO A 32 -1.75 -0.28 -12.98
N ILE A 33 -0.87 0.39 -13.72
CA ILE A 33 -0.61 1.85 -13.59
C ILE A 33 -1.89 2.69 -13.77
N LYS A 34 -2.81 2.21 -14.61
CA LYS A 34 -4.10 2.89 -14.88
C LYS A 34 -5.16 2.67 -13.80
N HIS A 35 -4.91 1.76 -12.84
CA HIS A 35 -5.88 1.46 -11.79
C HIS A 35 -6.14 2.71 -10.91
N PRO A 36 -7.40 3.03 -10.54
CA PRO A 36 -7.73 4.25 -9.80
C PRO A 36 -7.05 4.33 -8.43
N CYS A 37 -6.79 3.20 -7.78
CA CYS A 37 -6.12 3.14 -6.50
C CYS A 37 -4.58 3.14 -6.59
N TYR A 38 -3.98 3.11 -7.78
CA TYR A 38 -2.52 3.10 -7.95
C TYR A 38 -1.92 4.48 -7.69
N MET A 39 -0.99 4.56 -6.75
CA MET A 39 -0.36 5.81 -6.31
C MET A 39 1.11 5.94 -6.71
N GLY A 40 1.65 4.98 -7.47
CA GLY A 40 3.07 4.95 -7.83
C GLY A 40 3.92 4.20 -6.83
N SER A 41 5.22 4.44 -6.88
CA SER A 41 6.20 3.82 -5.98
C SER A 41 6.26 4.54 -4.65
N ILE A 42 6.60 3.81 -3.58
CA ILE A 42 6.84 4.36 -2.23
C ILE A 42 8.32 4.33 -1.89
N GLY A 43 8.78 5.24 -1.08
CA GLY A 43 10.13 5.28 -0.52
C GLY A 43 10.97 6.45 -1.01
N VAL A 44 12.30 6.31 -0.90
CA VAL A 44 13.25 7.40 -1.22
C VAL A 44 13.07 7.94 -2.63
N THR A 45 12.81 7.08 -3.59
CA THR A 45 12.49 7.46 -4.99
C THR A 45 11.01 7.32 -5.31
N GLY A 46 10.17 7.42 -4.30
CA GLY A 46 8.72 7.27 -4.43
C GLY A 46 8.04 8.46 -5.08
N SER A 47 6.81 8.24 -5.52
CA SER A 47 5.95 9.32 -6.04
C SER A 47 5.56 10.29 -4.92
N SER A 48 5.31 11.55 -5.27
CA SER A 48 4.78 12.55 -4.33
C SER A 48 3.46 12.08 -3.69
N ALA A 49 2.58 11.47 -4.48
CA ALA A 49 1.30 10.94 -4.01
C ALA A 49 1.47 9.79 -2.99
N ALA A 50 2.27 8.76 -3.33
CA ALA A 50 2.46 7.61 -2.44
C ALA A 50 3.10 8.00 -1.12
N ASN A 51 4.14 8.85 -1.16
CA ASN A 51 4.84 9.27 0.05
C ASN A 51 3.97 10.16 0.94
N ALA A 52 3.20 11.08 0.37
CA ALA A 52 2.29 11.93 1.14
C ALA A 52 1.18 11.10 1.82
N LEU A 53 0.53 10.20 1.07
CA LEU A 53 -0.48 9.31 1.64
C LEU A 53 0.09 8.39 2.74
N ALA A 54 1.31 7.88 2.56
CA ALA A 54 1.98 7.08 3.57
C ALA A 54 2.25 7.87 4.86
N GLN A 55 2.53 9.16 4.77
CA GLN A 55 2.73 10.02 5.93
C GLN A 55 1.43 10.33 6.69
N GLU A 56 0.29 10.31 6.02
CA GLU A 56 -1.00 10.67 6.60
C GLU A 56 -1.85 9.45 7.01
N ALA A 57 -1.59 8.27 6.45
CA ALA A 57 -2.35 7.06 6.75
C ALA A 57 -2.27 6.70 8.24
N ASP A 58 -3.39 6.40 8.86
CA ASP A 58 -3.52 5.88 10.23
C ASP A 58 -3.28 4.38 10.31
N VAL A 59 -3.59 3.65 9.24
CA VAL A 59 -3.33 2.22 9.08
C VAL A 59 -2.55 1.97 7.79
N VAL A 60 -1.49 1.19 7.88
CA VAL A 60 -0.68 0.74 6.73
C VAL A 60 -0.74 -0.77 6.64
N LEU A 61 -1.27 -1.30 5.54
CA LEU A 61 -1.22 -2.71 5.21
C LEU A 61 -0.02 -2.98 4.30
N ALA A 62 1.01 -3.62 4.84
CA ALA A 62 2.20 -4.01 4.11
C ALA A 62 2.08 -5.46 3.64
N ILE A 63 2.13 -5.71 2.33
CA ILE A 63 1.89 -7.04 1.76
C ILE A 63 3.15 -7.55 1.06
N GLY A 64 3.73 -8.64 1.56
CA GLY A 64 4.88 -9.30 0.96
C GLY A 64 6.13 -8.43 0.87
N THR A 65 6.25 -7.43 1.74
CA THR A 65 7.40 -6.52 1.80
C THR A 65 8.12 -6.64 3.13
N ARG A 66 9.43 -6.34 3.12
CA ARG A 66 10.25 -6.26 4.33
C ARG A 66 10.25 -4.89 4.98
N LEU A 67 9.61 -3.88 4.38
CA LEU A 67 9.65 -2.49 4.84
C LEU A 67 11.08 -2.01 5.14
N GLN A 68 11.98 -2.22 4.16
CA GLN A 68 13.40 -1.83 4.26
C GLN A 68 13.53 -0.30 4.33
N ASP A 69 14.70 0.17 4.75
CA ASP A 69 14.99 1.60 4.91
C ASP A 69 14.71 2.41 3.64
N PHE A 70 15.05 1.89 2.48
CA PHE A 70 14.78 2.54 1.21
C PHE A 70 13.27 2.71 0.93
N THR A 71 12.45 1.69 1.25
CA THR A 71 10.99 1.72 1.10
C THR A 71 10.33 2.66 2.10
N THR A 72 10.87 2.76 3.30
CA THR A 72 10.30 3.56 4.39
C THR A 72 10.89 4.95 4.53
N GLY A 73 11.88 5.30 3.70
CA GLY A 73 12.67 6.51 3.86
C GLY A 73 13.33 6.56 5.24
N SER A 74 14.01 5.48 5.66
CA SER A 74 14.56 5.31 7.00
C SER A 74 13.49 5.52 8.10
N ARG A 75 12.29 5.00 7.88
CA ARG A 75 11.08 5.12 8.70
C ARG A 75 10.44 6.51 8.73
N ALA A 76 10.95 7.47 7.98
CA ALA A 76 10.39 8.83 7.98
C ALA A 76 8.94 8.87 7.49
N LEU A 77 8.57 7.99 6.54
CA LEU A 77 7.22 7.91 5.98
C LEU A 77 6.18 7.34 6.96
N PHE A 78 6.61 6.67 8.03
CA PHE A 78 5.72 5.95 8.95
C PHE A 78 5.87 6.42 10.40
N ARG A 79 6.22 7.70 10.63
CA ARG A 79 6.46 8.26 11.97
C ARG A 79 5.21 8.74 12.69
N ALA A 80 4.05 8.85 12.04
CA ALA A 80 2.86 9.39 12.69
C ALA A 80 2.52 8.59 13.95
N GLU A 81 2.31 9.31 15.02
CA GLU A 81 1.95 8.74 16.32
C GLU A 81 0.58 8.05 16.23
N GLY A 82 0.44 6.90 16.90
CA GLY A 82 -0.80 6.12 16.87
C GLY A 82 -1.04 5.28 15.60
N ARG A 83 -0.18 5.40 14.57
CA ARG A 83 -0.27 4.59 13.35
C ARG A 83 -0.16 3.11 13.65
N LYS A 84 -0.97 2.32 12.95
CA LYS A 84 -0.92 0.87 12.99
C LYS A 84 -0.35 0.32 11.69
N ILE A 85 0.60 -0.60 11.79
CA ILE A 85 1.15 -1.33 10.65
C ILE A 85 0.67 -2.76 10.73
N ILE A 86 0.09 -3.28 9.66
CA ILE A 86 -0.31 -4.66 9.50
C ILE A 86 0.60 -5.27 8.44
N ASN A 87 1.37 -6.30 8.81
CA ASN A 87 2.31 -6.95 7.91
C ASN A 87 1.76 -8.32 7.49
N LEU A 88 1.25 -8.42 6.26
CA LEU A 88 0.88 -9.67 5.63
C LEU A 88 2.10 -10.24 4.90
N ASN A 89 2.69 -11.31 5.44
CA ASN A 89 3.89 -11.91 4.88
C ASN A 89 3.94 -13.42 5.15
N THR A 90 4.53 -14.19 4.26
CA THR A 90 4.79 -15.62 4.47
C THR A 90 5.94 -15.86 5.44
N GLN A 91 6.84 -14.89 5.61
CA GLN A 91 7.98 -14.95 6.52
C GLN A 91 7.63 -14.30 7.85
N ALA A 92 7.58 -15.10 8.91
CA ALA A 92 7.28 -14.62 10.27
C ALA A 92 8.24 -13.51 10.71
N PHE A 93 9.54 -13.65 10.45
CA PHE A 93 10.56 -12.65 10.80
C PHE A 93 10.23 -11.27 10.20
N ASP A 94 9.84 -11.21 8.93
CA ASP A 94 9.47 -9.97 8.27
C ASP A 94 8.10 -9.44 8.73
N ALA A 95 7.16 -10.34 9.03
CA ALA A 95 5.84 -9.97 9.52
C ALA A 95 5.86 -9.29 10.89
N PHE A 96 6.79 -9.65 11.78
CA PHE A 96 6.93 -9.05 13.11
C PHE A 96 7.76 -7.76 13.16
N LYS A 97 8.28 -7.30 12.01
CA LYS A 97 9.05 -6.05 11.98
C LYS A 97 8.22 -4.82 12.33
N HIS A 98 8.90 -3.80 12.81
CA HIS A 98 8.35 -2.46 13.08
C HIS A 98 7.23 -2.42 14.12
N GLY A 99 7.11 -3.46 14.99
CA GLY A 99 6.07 -3.51 16.02
C GLY A 99 4.65 -3.60 15.46
N GLY A 100 4.51 -4.01 14.20
CA GLY A 100 3.22 -4.16 13.55
C GLY A 100 2.49 -5.45 13.92
N LEU A 101 1.22 -5.52 13.57
CA LEU A 101 0.41 -6.73 13.65
C LEU A 101 0.83 -7.69 12.53
N ALA A 102 1.30 -8.87 12.88
CA ALA A 102 1.73 -9.88 11.94
C ALA A 102 0.56 -10.74 11.45
N LEU A 103 0.39 -10.82 10.13
CA LEU A 103 -0.48 -11.78 9.46
C LEU A 103 0.40 -12.73 8.65
N ILE A 104 0.60 -13.96 9.14
CA ILE A 104 1.46 -14.93 8.48
C ILE A 104 0.62 -15.76 7.52
N ALA A 105 0.63 -15.38 6.25
CA ALA A 105 -0.11 -16.06 5.19
C ALA A 105 0.47 -15.73 3.80
N ASP A 106 0.09 -16.53 2.83
CA ASP A 106 0.21 -16.18 1.42
C ASP A 106 -0.60 -14.92 1.11
N ALA A 107 -0.10 -14.06 0.21
CA ALA A 107 -0.74 -12.77 -0.08
C ALA A 107 -2.18 -12.93 -0.61
N LYS A 108 -2.44 -13.90 -1.48
CA LYS A 108 -3.77 -14.14 -2.05
C LYS A 108 -4.75 -14.64 -0.99
N ALA A 109 -4.32 -15.61 -0.17
CA ALA A 109 -5.13 -16.13 0.93
C ALA A 109 -5.38 -15.08 2.01
N GLY A 110 -4.36 -14.28 2.36
CA GLY A 110 -4.47 -13.20 3.32
C GLY A 110 -5.41 -12.09 2.87
N LEU A 111 -5.34 -11.68 1.60
CA LEU A 111 -6.27 -10.69 1.03
C LEU A 111 -7.72 -11.21 1.04
N ALA A 112 -7.95 -12.46 0.68
CA ALA A 112 -9.29 -13.06 0.73
C ALA A 112 -9.86 -13.10 2.15
N ALA A 113 -9.03 -13.41 3.15
CA ALA A 113 -9.44 -13.41 4.55
C ALA A 113 -9.74 -11.99 5.06
N LEU A 114 -8.91 -11.00 4.69
CA LEU A 114 -9.13 -9.59 5.01
C LEU A 114 -10.40 -9.06 4.35
N ASP A 115 -10.63 -9.35 3.08
CA ASP A 115 -11.85 -8.95 2.36
C ASP A 115 -13.11 -9.48 3.03
N LYS A 116 -13.09 -10.76 3.40
CA LYS A 116 -14.19 -11.39 4.16
C LYS A 116 -14.39 -10.71 5.52
N GLY A 117 -13.31 -10.40 6.23
CA GLY A 117 -13.36 -9.77 7.56
C GLY A 117 -13.84 -8.32 7.51
N LEU A 118 -13.48 -7.58 6.47
CA LEU A 118 -13.92 -6.20 6.28
C LEU A 118 -15.36 -6.09 5.76
N GLY A 119 -15.88 -7.11 5.06
CA GLY A 119 -17.23 -7.11 4.53
C GLY A 119 -17.49 -5.91 3.61
N ASP A 120 -18.44 -5.06 3.99
CA ASP A 120 -18.82 -3.87 3.24
C ASP A 120 -18.06 -2.60 3.67
N TYR A 121 -17.04 -2.72 4.51
CA TYR A 121 -16.22 -1.58 4.90
C TYR A 121 -15.56 -0.94 3.68
N ALA A 122 -15.59 0.38 3.63
CA ALA A 122 -14.79 1.17 2.70
C ALA A 122 -14.12 2.31 3.46
N ALA A 123 -12.93 2.69 3.00
CA ALA A 123 -12.22 3.83 3.55
C ALA A 123 -13.06 5.11 3.45
N PRO A 124 -12.95 6.06 4.39
CA PRO A 124 -13.75 7.28 4.38
C PRO A 124 -13.70 8.00 3.03
N GLY A 125 -14.85 8.49 2.54
CA GLY A 125 -14.92 9.16 1.25
C GLY A 125 -14.00 10.38 1.12
N ALA A 126 -13.73 11.07 2.23
CA ALA A 126 -12.76 12.17 2.27
C ALA A 126 -11.34 11.68 1.96
N TRP A 127 -10.92 10.53 2.53
CA TRP A 127 -9.64 9.90 2.25
C TRP A 127 -9.51 9.47 0.78
N GLN A 128 -10.54 8.84 0.23
CA GLN A 128 -10.57 8.44 -1.18
C GLN A 128 -10.44 9.65 -2.13
N LYS A 129 -11.16 10.74 -1.84
CA LYS A 129 -11.06 11.99 -2.61
C LYS A 129 -9.66 12.60 -2.53
N GLN A 130 -9.05 12.61 -1.35
CA GLN A 130 -7.69 13.09 -1.15
C GLN A 130 -6.68 12.26 -1.95
N ALA A 131 -6.77 10.92 -1.88
CA ALA A 131 -5.92 10.03 -2.63
C ALA A 131 -6.04 10.26 -4.15
N ALA A 132 -7.26 10.41 -4.66
CA ALA A 132 -7.52 10.71 -6.06
C ALA A 132 -6.93 12.06 -6.50
N ALA A 133 -7.04 13.10 -5.66
CA ALA A 133 -6.45 14.40 -5.93
C ALA A 133 -4.92 14.35 -5.97
N MET A 134 -4.28 13.69 -4.99
CA MET A 134 -2.82 13.53 -4.96
C MET A 134 -2.31 12.73 -6.17
N ARG A 135 -3.02 11.67 -6.55
CA ARG A 135 -2.70 10.91 -7.77
C ARG A 135 -2.74 11.77 -9.03
N LYS A 136 -3.77 12.60 -9.17
CA LYS A 136 -3.92 13.51 -10.31
C LYS A 136 -2.77 14.50 -10.39
N THR A 137 -2.37 15.10 -9.28
CA THR A 137 -1.23 16.02 -9.20
C THR A 137 0.06 15.30 -9.60
N TRP A 138 0.34 14.15 -9.02
CA TRP A 138 1.52 13.36 -9.38
C TRP A 138 1.55 12.96 -10.87
N ALA A 139 0.41 12.55 -11.44
CA ALA A 139 0.34 12.19 -12.85
C ALA A 139 0.64 13.37 -13.77
N ALA A 140 0.22 14.59 -13.41
CA ALA A 140 0.54 15.80 -14.14
C ALA A 140 2.04 16.16 -14.01
N GLU A 141 2.63 16.05 -12.82
CA GLU A 141 4.07 16.25 -12.58
C GLU A 141 4.91 15.29 -13.42
N HIS A 142 4.52 14.01 -13.44
CA HIS A 142 5.21 12.98 -14.22
C HIS A 142 5.13 13.25 -15.74
N ALA A 143 3.96 13.65 -16.22
CA ALA A 143 3.77 13.97 -17.63
C ALA A 143 4.55 15.21 -18.07
N ALA A 144 4.78 16.17 -17.18
CA ALA A 144 5.57 17.36 -17.46
C ALA A 144 7.09 17.10 -17.44
N ALA A 145 7.54 15.99 -16.81
CA ALA A 145 8.95 15.61 -16.69
C ALA A 145 9.43 14.65 -17.79
N THR A 146 8.53 14.17 -18.64
CA THR A 146 8.80 13.23 -19.77
C THR A 146 8.54 13.90 -21.10
#